data_e145c21757f39abffeff247e24c7b7a0
#
_entry.id   e145c21757f39abffeff247e24c7b7a0
#
_cell.length_a   1.000
_cell.length_b   1.000
_cell.length_c   1.000
_cell.angle_alpha   90.00
_cell.angle_beta   90.00
_cell.angle_gamma   90.00
#
_symmetry.space_group_name_H-M   'P 1'
#
loop_
_entity.id
_entity.type
_entity.pdbx_description
1 polymer ?
#
loop_
_entity_poly.entity_id
_entity_poly.type
_entity_poly.pdbx_seq_one_letter_code
_entity_poly.pdbx_strand_id
1 'polypeptide(L)' 'MIDYDVKYVCKGGDTHEFLVTSTDVRTAINNAFELRPEIKRIIRCTPSPMFSD' A
#
# COMPACT_ATOMS: atom_id res chain seq x y z
N MET A 1 -6.81 -12.08 6.88
CA MET A 1 -6.01 -11.20 5.99
C MET A 1 -6.91 -10.19 5.32
N ILE A 2 -6.43 -8.99 5.21
CA ILE A 2 -7.19 -7.87 4.66
C ILE A 2 -6.41 -7.28 3.51
N ASP A 3 -7.10 -6.92 2.43
CA ASP A 3 -6.46 -6.22 1.33
C ASP A 3 -6.43 -4.73 1.67
N TYR A 4 -5.26 -4.14 1.63
CA TYR A 4 -5.10 -2.71 1.88
C TYR A 4 -4.77 -2.00 0.58
N ASP A 5 -5.40 -0.86 0.39
CA ASP A 5 -5.11 0.01 -0.75
C ASP A 5 -4.02 0.96 -0.32
N VAL A 6 -2.84 0.82 -0.90
CA VAL A 6 -1.67 1.63 -0.55
C VAL A 6 -1.41 2.62 -1.66
N LYS A 7 -1.48 3.91 -1.32
CA LYS A 7 -1.15 4.98 -2.26
C LYS A 7 0.17 5.59 -1.83
N TYR A 8 1.09 5.70 -2.76
CA TYR A 8 2.43 6.15 -2.42
C TYR A 8 2.99 7.08 -3.48
N VAL A 9 4.00 7.84 -3.08
CA VAL A 9 4.79 8.67 -3.99
C VAL A 9 6.10 7.94 -4.22
N CYS A 10 6.46 7.73 -5.47
CA CYS A 10 7.74 7.09 -5.76
C CYS A 10 8.84 8.14 -5.85
N LYS A 11 10.09 7.66 -5.91
CA LYS A 11 11.24 8.56 -5.84
C LYS A 11 11.30 9.52 -7.01
N GLY A 12 10.66 9.19 -8.11
CA GLY A 12 10.58 10.09 -9.24
C GLY A 12 9.52 11.16 -9.13
N GLY A 13 8.71 11.13 -8.07
CA GLY A 13 7.67 12.12 -7.87
C GLY A 13 6.28 11.69 -8.33
N ASP A 14 6.16 10.54 -8.96
CA ASP A 14 4.88 10.05 -9.42
C ASP A 14 4.10 9.39 -8.29
N THR A 15 2.79 9.38 -8.40
CA THR A 15 1.90 8.76 -7.42
C THR A 15 1.31 7.50 -8.02
N HIS A 16 1.31 6.43 -7.24
CA HIS A 16 0.76 5.15 -7.66
C HIS A 16 -0.02 4.51 -6.54
N GLU A 17 -0.82 3.51 -6.87
CA GLU A 17 -1.58 2.74 -5.90
C GLU A 17 -1.45 1.27 -6.20
N PHE A 18 -1.48 0.44 -5.17
CA PHE A 18 -1.55 -1.01 -5.36
C PHE A 18 -2.11 -1.65 -4.10
N LEU A 19 -2.49 -2.92 -4.21
CA LEU A 19 -3.09 -3.64 -3.10
C LEU A 19 -2.04 -4.50 -2.40
N VAL A 20 -2.10 -4.49 -1.07
CA VAL A 20 -1.23 -5.32 -0.25
C VAL A 20 -2.11 -6.08 0.72
N THR A 21 -1.98 -7.40 0.74
CA THR A 21 -2.73 -8.23 1.68
C THR A 21 -1.91 -8.42 2.94
N SER A 22 -2.51 -8.14 4.08
CA SER A 22 -1.78 -8.20 5.33
C SER A 22 -2.74 -8.41 6.51
N THR A 23 -2.19 -8.60 7.69
CA THR A 23 -3.01 -8.77 8.89
C THR A 23 -3.42 -7.44 9.50
N ASP A 24 -2.62 -6.40 9.33
CA ASP A 24 -2.95 -5.08 9.86
C ASP A 24 -2.25 -4.01 9.02
N VAL A 25 -2.58 -2.74 9.33
CA VAL A 25 -2.09 -1.65 8.51
C VAL A 25 -0.58 -1.45 8.65
N ARG A 26 -0.04 -1.64 9.84
CA ARG A 26 1.40 -1.47 10.04
C ARG A 26 2.19 -2.48 9.22
N THR A 27 1.77 -3.73 9.23
CA THR A 27 2.42 -4.77 8.45
C THR A 27 2.25 -4.51 6.96
N ALA A 28 1.08 -4.00 6.57
CA ALA A 28 0.84 -3.67 5.18
C ALA A 28 1.83 -2.60 4.70
N ILE A 29 2.07 -1.58 5.51
CA ILE A 29 3.01 -0.51 5.16
C ILE A 29 4.42 -1.08 5.00
N ASN A 30 4.85 -1.91 5.95
CA ASN A 30 6.19 -2.51 5.87
C ASN A 30 6.32 -3.39 4.63
N ASN A 31 5.29 -4.18 4.33
CA ASN A 31 5.32 -5.04 3.15
C ASN A 31 5.35 -4.21 1.87
N ALA A 32 4.64 -3.08 1.86
CA ALA A 32 4.62 -2.22 0.68
C ALA A 32 6.03 -1.72 0.34
N PHE A 33 6.80 -1.30 1.35
CA PHE A 33 8.15 -0.84 1.10
C PHE A 33 9.03 -1.96 0.55
N GLU A 34 8.81 -3.19 0.99
CA GLU A 34 9.57 -4.33 0.49
C GLU A 34 9.17 -4.70 -0.93
N LEU A 35 7.88 -4.60 -1.24
CA LEU A 35 7.39 -4.96 -2.56
C LEU A 35 7.71 -3.91 -3.61
N ARG A 36 7.83 -2.66 -3.20
CA ARG A 36 8.09 -1.55 -4.12
C ARG A 36 9.22 -0.70 -3.59
N PRO A 37 10.48 -1.06 -3.89
CA PRO A 37 11.63 -0.29 -3.38
C PRO A 37 11.64 1.16 -3.84
N GLU A 38 10.90 1.49 -4.90
CA GLU A 38 10.87 2.85 -5.40
C GLU A 38 10.01 3.78 -4.56
N ILE A 39 9.33 3.29 -3.52
CA ILE A 39 8.48 4.13 -2.70
C ILE A 39 9.32 5.15 -1.95
N LYS A 40 8.96 6.44 -2.11
CA LYS A 40 9.57 7.49 -1.33
C LYS A 40 8.82 7.64 -0.01
N ARG A 41 7.50 7.67 -0.06
CA ARG A 41 6.68 7.67 1.14
C ARG A 41 5.27 7.22 0.78
N ILE A 42 4.56 6.75 1.80
CA ILE A 42 3.19 6.31 1.63
C ILE A 42 2.27 7.44 2.06
N ILE A 43 1.31 7.76 1.19
CA ILE A 43 0.33 8.80 1.45
C ILE A 43 -0.86 8.23 2.19
N ARG A 44 -1.29 7.03 1.82
CA ARG A 44 -2.50 6.45 2.38
C ARG A 44 -2.37 4.94 2.41
N CYS A 45 -2.85 4.32 3.45
CA CYS A 45 -2.94 2.88 3.53
C CYS A 45 -4.23 2.54 4.29
N THR A 46 -5.26 2.16 3.54
CA THR A 46 -6.58 1.90 4.11
C THR A 46 -7.10 0.57 3.61
N PRO A 47 -7.99 -0.08 4.37
CA PRO A 47 -8.60 -1.32 3.89
C PRO A 47 -9.34 -1.05 2.59
N SER A 48 -9.16 -1.95 1.63
CA SER A 48 -9.83 -1.83 0.34
C SER A 48 -11.29 -2.20 0.50
N PRO A 49 -12.21 -1.36 0.01
CA PRO A 49 -13.61 -1.68 0.11
C PRO A 49 -14.06 -2.63 -0.94
N MET A 50 -13.22 -3.11 -1.84
CA MET A 50 -13.73 -3.79 -2.87
C MET A 50 -13.80 -5.11 -2.71
N PHE A 51 -13.71 -5.79 -2.09
CA PHE A 51 -13.86 -7.03 -2.13
C PHE A 51 -15.06 -7.43 -1.88
N SER A 52 -15.75 -7.29 -1.88
CA SER A 52 -16.77 -7.70 -1.61
C SER A 52 -17.52 -8.26 -2.21
N ASP A 53 -17.69 -8.48 -2.51
CA ASP A 53 -18.62 -9.05 -2.94
C ASP A 53 -18.83 -9.54 -3.25
#